data_93570c874e8f849dfc87716058616e95
#
_entry.id   93570c874e8f849dfc87716058616e95
#
_cell.length_a   1.000
_cell.length_b   1.000
_cell.length_c   1.000
_cell.angle_alpha   90.00
_cell.angle_beta   90.00
_cell.angle_gamma   90.00
#
_symmetry.space_group_name_H-M   'P 1'
#
loop_
_entity.id
_entity.type
_entity.pdbx_description
1 polymer ?
#
loop_
_entity_poly.entity_id
_entity_poly.type
_entity_poly.pdbx_seq_one_letter_code
_entity_poly.pdbx_strand_id
1 'polypeptide(L)'
;MLPKINTIVYACDLDSKTQAAMELVLSLAKTHGAKVILMHAIEPLNAQASNMINNYITEEVRNAMRKDAITDINTRMDKLLAEFMEKYSEELSSLETAPETLIVNGAPADSIQRIAKEKNADLIVMNSRTHGRLSQMIIGSTANKVIHTSSIPVLVVPIK
;
A
#
# COMPACT_ATOMS: atom_id res chain seq x y z
N MET A 1 15.20 -21.61 15.65
CA MET A 1 15.57 -20.77 14.47
C MET A 1 14.78 -19.47 14.54
N LEU A 2 15.43 -18.35 14.35
CA LEU A 2 14.74 -17.07 14.29
C LEU A 2 13.94 -16.94 12.99
N PRO A 3 12.77 -16.27 13.03
CA PRO A 3 11.98 -16.03 11.82
C PRO A 3 12.76 -15.17 10.83
N LYS A 4 12.54 -15.45 9.54
CA LYS A 4 13.16 -14.68 8.44
C LYS A 4 12.09 -13.80 7.78
N ILE A 5 12.50 -12.63 7.33
CA ILE A 5 11.66 -11.75 6.52
C ILE A 5 11.97 -12.04 5.05
N ASN A 6 11.12 -12.82 4.40
CA ASN A 6 11.27 -13.20 2.98
C ASN A 6 10.32 -12.40 2.06
N THR A 7 9.20 -11.93 2.59
CA THR A 7 8.21 -11.16 1.83
C THR A 7 7.66 -10.04 2.67
N ILE A 8 7.70 -8.83 2.12
CA ILE A 8 7.18 -7.60 2.73
C ILE A 8 6.04 -7.08 1.86
N VAL A 9 4.88 -6.85 2.47
CA VAL A 9 3.78 -6.12 1.86
C VAL A 9 3.79 -4.69 2.40
N TYR A 10 3.96 -3.72 1.51
CA TYR A 10 3.82 -2.31 1.85
C TYR A 10 2.50 -1.78 1.30
N ALA A 11 1.59 -1.45 2.20
CA ALA A 11 0.32 -0.81 1.89
C ALA A 11 0.55 0.69 1.69
N CYS A 12 0.71 1.10 0.43
CA CYS A 12 1.03 2.46 0.05
C CYS A 12 -0.22 3.33 -0.02
N ASP A 13 -0.21 4.43 0.72
CA ASP A 13 -1.17 5.52 0.56
C ASP A 13 -0.56 6.57 -0.38
N LEU A 14 -1.07 6.63 -1.60
CA LEU A 14 -0.54 7.50 -2.65
C LEU A 14 -0.73 9.00 -2.37
N ASP A 15 -1.60 9.34 -1.42
CA ASP A 15 -1.88 10.72 -1.02
C ASP A 15 -0.95 11.22 0.10
N SER A 16 -0.13 10.36 0.65
CA SER A 16 0.76 10.66 1.76
C SER A 16 2.23 10.79 1.33
N LYS A 17 3.04 11.28 2.24
CA LYS A 17 4.50 11.32 2.08
C LYS A 17 5.05 9.90 2.27
N THR A 18 5.28 9.20 1.19
CA THR A 18 5.69 7.79 1.18
C THR A 18 7.19 7.57 1.27
N GLN A 19 7.99 8.62 1.14
CA GLN A 19 9.44 8.50 1.01
C GLN A 19 10.09 7.70 2.14
N ALA A 20 9.85 8.09 3.39
CA ALA A 20 10.48 7.44 4.54
C ALA A 20 10.13 5.95 4.67
N ALA A 21 8.85 5.61 4.41
CA ALA A 21 8.40 4.22 4.44
C ALA A 21 8.99 3.41 3.29
N MET A 22 9.04 3.96 2.09
CA MET A 22 9.61 3.30 0.92
C MET A 22 11.11 3.03 1.08
N GLU A 23 11.86 4.02 1.56
CA GLU A 23 13.29 3.87 1.85
C GLU A 23 13.53 2.77 2.90
N LEU A 24 12.72 2.74 3.96
CA LEU A 24 12.82 1.70 4.98
C LEU A 24 12.48 0.30 4.43
N VAL A 25 11.42 0.19 3.65
CA VAL A 25 11.02 -1.08 3.00
C VAL A 25 12.13 -1.61 2.08
N LEU A 26 12.70 -0.75 1.25
CA LEU A 26 13.80 -1.13 0.36
C LEU A 26 15.07 -1.51 1.12
N SER A 27 15.38 -0.79 2.21
CA SER A 27 16.48 -1.13 3.11
C SER A 27 16.30 -2.51 3.75
N LEU A 28 15.12 -2.80 4.26
CA LEU A 28 14.78 -4.11 4.82
C LEU A 28 14.86 -5.21 3.75
N ALA A 29 14.34 -4.95 2.56
CA ALA A 29 14.40 -5.90 1.46
C ALA A 29 15.84 -6.24 1.08
N LYS A 30 16.70 -5.24 0.97
CA LYS A 30 18.13 -5.42 0.70
C LYS A 30 18.81 -6.26 1.81
N THR A 31 18.57 -5.90 3.06
CA THR A 31 19.21 -6.54 4.21
C THR A 31 18.82 -8.02 4.35
N HIS A 32 17.55 -8.33 4.12
CA HIS A 32 17.00 -9.67 4.32
C HIS A 32 16.88 -10.50 3.04
N GLY A 33 17.15 -9.92 1.87
CA GLY A 33 16.88 -10.57 0.58
C GLY A 33 15.37 -10.77 0.36
N ALA A 34 14.56 -9.86 0.87
CA ALA A 34 13.11 -10.01 0.85
C ALA A 34 12.48 -9.50 -0.44
N LYS A 35 11.42 -10.19 -0.87
CA LYS A 35 10.53 -9.74 -1.93
C LYS A 35 9.63 -8.61 -1.41
N VAL A 36 9.44 -7.57 -2.20
CA VAL A 36 8.55 -6.45 -1.86
C VAL A 36 7.33 -6.45 -2.77
N ILE A 37 6.17 -6.32 -2.15
CA ILE A 37 4.89 -6.11 -2.82
C ILE A 37 4.35 -4.76 -2.36
N LEU A 38 4.32 -3.81 -3.30
CA LEU A 38 3.73 -2.51 -3.10
C LEU A 38 2.26 -2.58 -3.49
N MET A 39 1.37 -2.47 -2.52
CA MET A 39 -0.07 -2.58 -2.77
C MET A 39 -0.82 -1.30 -2.46
N HIS A 40 -1.90 -1.09 -3.20
CA HIS A 40 -2.90 -0.06 -2.93
C HIS A 40 -4.29 -0.68 -3.02
N ALA A 41 -5.15 -0.37 -2.05
CA ALA A 41 -6.55 -0.78 -2.04
C ALA A 41 -7.43 0.40 -2.47
N ILE A 42 -8.27 0.17 -3.48
CA ILE A 42 -9.28 1.13 -3.90
C ILE A 42 -10.55 0.84 -3.11
N GLU A 43 -10.90 1.77 -2.23
CA GLU A 43 -12.10 1.65 -1.41
C GLU A 43 -13.35 1.81 -2.26
N PRO A 44 -14.33 0.90 -2.14
CA PRO A 44 -15.59 1.04 -2.84
C PRO A 44 -16.38 2.25 -2.29
N LEU A 45 -17.17 2.88 -3.16
CA LEU A 45 -18.08 3.92 -2.74
C LEU A 45 -19.07 3.36 -1.72
N ASN A 46 -19.44 4.18 -0.73
CA ASN A 46 -20.52 3.81 0.19
C ASN A 46 -21.85 3.68 -0.59
N ALA A 47 -22.83 2.98 0.00
CA ALA A 47 -24.10 2.70 -0.64
C ALA A 47 -24.85 3.97 -1.09
N GLN A 48 -24.75 5.04 -0.32
CA GLN A 48 -25.41 6.31 -0.60
C GLN A 48 -24.79 7.02 -1.81
N ALA A 49 -23.46 7.12 -1.87
CA ALA A 49 -22.77 7.69 -3.00
C ALA A 49 -22.95 6.83 -4.26
N SER A 50 -22.94 5.50 -4.11
CA SER A 50 -23.19 4.57 -5.20
C SER A 50 -24.59 4.72 -5.77
N ASN A 51 -25.62 4.88 -4.94
CA ASN A 51 -27.00 5.09 -5.36
C ASN A 51 -27.16 6.44 -6.11
N MET A 52 -26.54 7.51 -5.62
CA MET A 52 -26.55 8.81 -6.32
C MET A 52 -25.92 8.70 -7.71
N ILE A 53 -24.78 8.05 -7.81
CA ILE A 53 -24.09 7.85 -9.09
C ILE A 53 -24.93 6.99 -10.03
N ASN A 54 -25.54 5.91 -9.52
CA ASN A 54 -26.36 4.99 -10.30
C ASN A 54 -27.60 5.68 -10.92
N ASN A 55 -28.11 6.71 -10.25
CA ASN A 55 -29.27 7.47 -10.73
C ASN A 55 -28.95 8.47 -11.87
N TYR A 56 -27.71 8.92 -11.97
CA TYR A 56 -27.31 10.00 -12.88
C TYR A 56 -26.32 9.57 -13.97
N ILE A 57 -25.66 8.42 -13.82
CA ILE A 57 -24.60 7.97 -14.71
C ILE A 57 -24.91 6.55 -15.19
N THR A 58 -24.76 6.30 -16.49
CA THR A 58 -24.96 4.96 -17.06
C THR A 58 -23.90 3.97 -16.60
N GLU A 59 -24.22 2.69 -16.67
CA GLU A 59 -23.28 1.61 -16.32
C GLU A 59 -22.00 1.64 -17.17
N GLU A 60 -22.12 1.95 -18.45
CA GLU A 60 -20.97 2.10 -19.36
C GLU A 60 -20.02 3.21 -18.89
N VAL A 61 -20.56 4.37 -18.53
CA VAL A 61 -19.77 5.50 -18.04
C VAL A 61 -19.10 5.17 -16.71
N ARG A 62 -19.80 4.50 -15.80
CA ARG A 62 -19.23 4.06 -14.52
C ARG A 62 -18.07 3.09 -14.71
N ASN A 63 -18.22 2.13 -15.60
CA ASN A 63 -17.17 1.16 -15.90
C ASN A 63 -15.95 1.82 -16.54
N ALA A 64 -16.16 2.78 -17.43
CA ALA A 64 -15.08 3.55 -18.02
C ALA A 64 -14.33 4.38 -16.97
N MET A 65 -15.05 5.08 -16.08
CA MET A 65 -14.46 5.86 -14.97
C MET A 65 -13.66 4.98 -14.01
N ARG A 66 -14.17 3.80 -13.68
CA ARG A 66 -13.47 2.83 -12.83
C ARG A 66 -12.19 2.34 -13.47
N LYS A 67 -12.23 2.01 -14.76
CA LYS A 67 -11.07 1.57 -15.53
C LYS A 67 -10.01 2.69 -15.59
N ASP A 68 -10.41 3.91 -15.83
CA ASP A 68 -9.51 5.07 -15.87
C ASP A 68 -8.85 5.32 -14.51
N ALA A 69 -9.63 5.21 -13.43
CA ALA A 69 -9.12 5.37 -12.07
C ALA A 69 -8.06 4.29 -11.72
N ILE A 70 -8.31 3.03 -12.08
CA ILE A 70 -7.35 1.94 -11.88
C ILE A 70 -6.08 2.19 -12.70
N THR A 71 -6.21 2.59 -13.95
CA THR A 71 -5.07 2.92 -14.82
C THR A 71 -4.25 4.07 -14.26
N ASP A 72 -4.89 5.13 -13.76
CA ASP A 72 -4.21 6.26 -13.13
C ASP A 72 -3.41 5.84 -11.89
N ILE A 73 -4.02 5.06 -11.02
CA ILE A 73 -3.35 4.54 -9.82
C ILE A 73 -2.17 3.64 -10.17
N ASN A 74 -2.33 2.75 -11.13
CA ASN A 74 -1.24 1.91 -11.64
C ASN A 74 -0.07 2.76 -12.13
N THR A 75 -0.35 3.75 -12.94
CA THR A 75 0.68 4.67 -13.48
C THR A 75 1.41 5.40 -12.35
N ARG A 76 0.68 5.89 -11.35
CA ARG A 76 1.27 6.57 -10.19
C ARG A 76 2.15 5.64 -9.35
N MET A 77 1.71 4.41 -9.11
CA MET A 77 2.49 3.42 -8.37
C MET A 77 3.75 3.00 -9.10
N ASP A 78 3.63 2.72 -10.39
CA ASP A 78 4.77 2.32 -11.23
C ASP A 78 5.80 3.44 -11.34
N LYS A 79 5.34 4.68 -11.47
CA LYS A 79 6.20 5.87 -11.47
C LYS A 79 6.92 6.03 -10.14
N LEU A 80 6.21 5.93 -9.03
CA LEU A 80 6.79 6.03 -7.69
C LEU A 80 7.88 4.97 -7.48
N LEU A 81 7.60 3.72 -7.83
CA LEU A 81 8.56 2.63 -7.72
C LEU A 81 9.78 2.86 -8.62
N ALA A 82 9.56 3.26 -9.87
CA ALA A 82 10.64 3.53 -10.81
C ALA A 82 11.58 4.66 -10.33
N GLU A 83 11.03 5.72 -9.77
CA GLU A 83 11.81 6.83 -9.20
C GLU A 83 12.71 6.37 -8.05
N PHE A 84 12.20 5.52 -7.15
CA PHE A 84 13.00 4.95 -6.07
C PHE A 84 14.06 3.96 -6.56
N MET A 85 13.71 3.11 -7.52
CA MET A 85 14.64 2.14 -8.09
C MET A 85 15.78 2.82 -8.84
N GLU A 86 15.52 3.94 -9.51
CA GLU A 86 16.55 4.75 -10.16
C GLU A 86 17.43 5.47 -9.13
N LYS A 87 16.80 6.14 -8.15
CA LYS A 87 17.51 6.90 -7.10
C LYS A 87 18.50 6.03 -6.32
N TYR A 88 18.15 4.79 -6.04
CA TYR A 88 18.94 3.85 -5.24
C TYR A 88 19.48 2.68 -6.06
N SER A 89 19.67 2.86 -7.36
CA SER A 89 20.03 1.79 -8.28
C SER A 89 21.31 1.02 -7.88
N GLU A 90 22.31 1.71 -7.39
CA GLU A 90 23.57 1.07 -6.93
C GLU A 90 23.30 0.20 -5.68
N GLU A 91 22.58 0.75 -4.71
CA GLU A 91 22.29 0.06 -3.46
C GLU A 91 21.35 -1.13 -3.65
N LEU A 92 20.43 -1.04 -4.61
CA LEU A 92 19.41 -2.05 -4.89
C LEU A 92 19.85 -3.07 -5.95
N SER A 93 21.05 -2.94 -6.50
CA SER A 93 21.59 -3.87 -7.50
C SER A 93 21.69 -5.32 -7.00
N SER A 94 21.76 -5.51 -5.69
CA SER A 94 21.81 -6.83 -5.04
C SER A 94 20.44 -7.49 -4.80
N LEU A 95 19.33 -6.80 -5.11
CA LEU A 95 18.01 -7.40 -4.99
C LEU A 95 17.83 -8.53 -6.02
N GLU A 96 17.53 -9.73 -5.54
CA GLU A 96 17.30 -10.90 -6.39
C GLU A 96 15.97 -10.78 -7.17
N THR A 97 14.99 -10.12 -6.56
CA THR A 97 13.64 -9.95 -7.12
C THR A 97 13.26 -8.47 -7.11
N ALA A 98 12.87 -7.95 -8.28
CA ALA A 98 12.35 -6.60 -8.37
C ALA A 98 11.03 -6.47 -7.57
N PRO A 99 10.82 -5.34 -6.88
CA PRO A 99 9.52 -5.05 -6.26
C PRO A 99 8.38 -5.11 -7.28
N GLU A 100 7.23 -5.63 -6.86
CA GLU A 100 6.03 -5.66 -7.71
C GLU A 100 4.93 -4.75 -7.15
N THR A 101 4.08 -4.25 -8.03
CA THR A 101 2.92 -3.43 -7.67
C THR A 101 1.65 -4.24 -7.79
N LEU A 102 0.68 -3.97 -6.91
CA LEU A 102 -0.60 -4.66 -6.88
C LEU A 102 -1.71 -3.69 -6.46
N ILE A 103 -2.78 -3.63 -7.25
CA ILE A 103 -3.97 -2.84 -6.93
C ILE A 103 -5.13 -3.79 -6.75
N VAL A 104 -5.87 -3.61 -5.66
CA VAL A 104 -7.05 -4.41 -5.33
C VAL A 104 -8.23 -3.50 -4.99
N ASN A 105 -9.43 -3.99 -5.25
CA ASN A 105 -10.67 -3.35 -4.84
C ASN A 105 -11.14 -3.94 -3.51
N GLY A 106 -11.54 -3.09 -2.59
CA GLY A 106 -12.12 -3.53 -1.33
C GLY A 106 -11.80 -2.59 -0.16
N ALA A 107 -12.35 -2.90 0.99
CA ALA A 107 -12.03 -2.20 2.23
C ALA A 107 -10.52 -2.31 2.51
N PRO A 108 -9.82 -1.20 2.76
CA PRO A 108 -8.36 -1.21 2.84
C PRO A 108 -7.79 -2.21 3.85
N ALA A 109 -8.26 -2.20 5.09
CA ALA A 109 -7.71 -3.08 6.12
C ALA A 109 -7.91 -4.58 5.81
N ASP A 110 -9.08 -4.95 5.30
CA ASP A 110 -9.38 -6.34 4.92
C ASP A 110 -8.57 -6.78 3.71
N SER A 111 -8.42 -5.88 2.72
CA SER A 111 -7.61 -6.13 1.51
C SER A 111 -6.14 -6.31 1.84
N ILE A 112 -5.58 -5.48 2.71
CA ILE A 112 -4.17 -5.58 3.15
C ILE A 112 -3.92 -6.95 3.80
N GLN A 113 -4.77 -7.36 4.71
CA GLN A 113 -4.62 -8.65 5.40
C GLN A 113 -4.80 -9.83 4.47
N ARG A 114 -5.77 -9.77 3.55
CA ARG A 114 -5.99 -10.81 2.54
C ARG A 114 -4.77 -10.97 1.65
N ILE A 115 -4.26 -9.89 1.09
CA ILE A 115 -3.07 -9.93 0.23
C ILE A 115 -1.83 -10.41 1.00
N ALA A 116 -1.64 -9.95 2.21
CA ALA A 116 -0.53 -10.39 3.04
C ALA A 116 -0.57 -11.91 3.30
N LYS A 117 -1.74 -12.48 3.52
CA LYS A 117 -1.93 -13.94 3.65
C LYS A 117 -1.71 -14.67 2.34
N GLU A 118 -2.30 -14.22 1.24
CA GLU A 118 -2.16 -14.84 -0.09
C GLU A 118 -0.70 -14.86 -0.56
N LYS A 119 0.05 -13.83 -0.25
CA LYS A 119 1.46 -13.69 -0.62
C LYS A 119 2.44 -14.27 0.40
N ASN A 120 1.93 -14.86 1.48
CA ASN A 120 2.74 -15.37 2.59
C ASN A 120 3.72 -14.33 3.14
N ALA A 121 3.22 -13.12 3.36
CA ALA A 121 4.03 -12.03 3.88
C ALA A 121 4.47 -12.27 5.32
N ASP A 122 5.70 -11.90 5.60
CA ASP A 122 6.30 -11.98 6.94
C ASP A 122 6.17 -10.65 7.69
N LEU A 123 5.95 -9.58 6.95
CA LEU A 123 5.83 -8.21 7.48
C LEU A 123 4.87 -7.39 6.63
N ILE A 124 4.00 -6.66 7.29
CA ILE A 124 3.17 -5.59 6.69
C ILE A 124 3.77 -4.26 7.11
N VAL A 125 3.99 -3.36 6.14
CA VAL A 125 4.42 -1.98 6.40
C VAL A 125 3.30 -1.03 5.99
N MET A 126 3.04 -0.04 6.82
CA MET A 126 2.02 0.99 6.60
C MET A 126 2.54 2.35 7.06
N ASN A 127 1.96 3.41 6.53
CA ASN A 127 2.15 4.75 7.08
C ASN A 127 1.10 5.05 8.15
N SER A 128 1.51 5.81 9.17
CA SER A 128 0.53 6.51 10.02
C SER A 128 -0.05 7.71 9.26
N ARG A 129 -1.23 8.17 9.67
CA ARG A 129 -1.78 9.45 9.19
C ARG A 129 -1.57 10.53 10.25
N THR A 130 -1.16 11.72 9.80
CA THR A 130 -1.20 12.92 10.63
C THR A 130 -2.44 13.70 10.23
N HIS A 131 -3.38 13.88 11.16
CA HIS A 131 -4.50 14.79 10.96
C HIS A 131 -4.22 16.14 11.63
N GLY A 132 -4.11 17.19 10.79
CA GLY A 132 -4.29 18.58 11.17
C GLY A 132 -3.19 19.22 12.02
N ARG A 133 -3.52 20.42 12.50
CA ARG A 133 -2.64 21.35 13.23
C ARG A 133 -2.27 20.91 14.64
N LEU A 134 -2.80 19.81 15.12
CA LEU A 134 -2.46 19.24 16.42
C LEU A 134 -1.38 18.18 16.21
N SER A 135 -0.24 18.36 16.80
CA SER A 135 0.96 17.52 16.75
C SER A 135 0.79 16.11 17.34
N GLN A 136 -0.42 15.60 17.42
CA GLN A 136 -0.70 14.24 17.86
C GLN A 136 -0.66 13.30 16.66
N MET A 137 0.26 12.36 16.69
CA MET A 137 0.30 11.25 15.74
C MET A 137 -0.96 10.41 15.88
N ILE A 138 -1.83 10.50 14.89
CA ILE A 138 -2.98 9.61 14.77
C ILE A 138 -2.58 8.45 13.88
N ILE A 139 -2.68 7.24 14.40
CA ILE A 139 -2.33 6.02 13.66
C ILE A 139 -3.16 5.88 12.38
N GLY A 140 -4.38 6.41 12.35
CA GLY A 140 -5.34 6.26 11.26
C GLY A 140 -6.22 5.02 11.40
N SER A 141 -7.42 5.06 10.84
CA SER A 141 -8.42 3.99 11.00
C SER A 141 -7.97 2.66 10.38
N THR A 142 -7.36 2.70 9.20
CA THR A 142 -6.89 1.49 8.49
C THR A 142 -5.74 0.84 9.24
N ALA A 143 -4.71 1.61 9.62
CA ALA A 143 -3.59 1.08 10.38
C ALA A 143 -4.02 0.53 11.74
N ASN A 144 -4.90 1.24 12.44
CA ASN A 144 -5.45 0.79 13.71
C ASN A 144 -6.17 -0.57 13.58
N LYS A 145 -7.02 -0.72 12.58
CA LYS A 145 -7.72 -1.98 12.34
C LYS A 145 -6.75 -3.12 11.99
N VAL A 146 -5.77 -2.86 11.14
CA VAL A 146 -4.76 -3.88 10.77
C VAL A 146 -3.93 -4.30 11.99
N ILE A 147 -3.47 -3.38 12.81
CA ILE A 147 -2.70 -3.68 14.03
C ILE A 147 -3.50 -4.58 14.97
N HIS A 148 -4.78 -4.32 15.16
CA HIS A 148 -5.62 -5.09 16.09
C HIS A 148 -6.03 -6.46 15.57
N THR A 149 -6.08 -6.67 14.26
CA THR A 149 -6.65 -7.89 13.67
C THR A 149 -5.64 -8.73 12.90
N SER A 150 -4.44 -8.23 12.63
CA SER A 150 -3.43 -8.95 11.85
C SER A 150 -2.79 -10.08 12.64
N SER A 151 -2.61 -11.24 11.98
CA SER A 151 -1.75 -12.32 12.44
C SER A 151 -0.29 -12.18 11.98
N ILE A 152 -0.02 -11.20 11.13
CA ILE A 152 1.31 -10.90 10.57
C ILE A 152 1.84 -9.64 11.26
N PRO A 153 3.12 -9.58 11.64
CA PRO A 153 3.72 -8.38 12.22
C PRO A 153 3.49 -7.13 11.36
N VAL A 154 3.20 -6.02 12.01
CA VAL A 154 2.89 -4.74 11.34
C VAL A 154 3.88 -3.68 11.80
N LEU A 155 4.53 -3.05 10.84
CA LEU A 155 5.40 -1.89 11.06
C LEU A 155 4.69 -0.63 10.57
N VAL A 156 4.45 0.30 11.48
CA VAL A 156 3.83 1.60 11.15
C VAL A 156 4.91 2.67 11.11
N VAL A 157 5.09 3.27 9.94
CA VAL A 157 6.07 4.33 9.72
C VAL A 157 5.39 5.69 9.86
N PRO A 158 5.88 6.56 10.77
CA PRO A 158 5.29 7.88 10.94
C PRO A 158 5.40 8.74 9.68
N ILE A 159 4.36 9.48 9.38
CA ILE A 159 4.39 10.57 8.41
C ILE A 159 4.78 11.84 9.17
N LYS A 160 5.92 12.43 8.77
CA LYS A 160 6.41 13.70 9.33
C LYS A 160 6.25 14.84 8.32
#